data_16bf95344d4ea6cc7720a82a5acec7b1
#
_entry.id   16bf95344d4ea6cc7720a82a5acec7b1
#
_cell.length_a   1.000
_cell.length_b   1.000
_cell.length_c   1.000
_cell.angle_alpha   90.00
_cell.angle_beta   90.00
_cell.angle_gamma   90.00
#
_symmetry.space_group_name_H-M   'P 1'
#
loop_
_entity.id
_entity.type
_entity.pdbx_description
1 polymer ?
#
loop_
_entity_poly.entity_id
_entity_poly.type
_entity_poly.pdbx_seq_one_letter_code
_entity_poly.pdbx_strand_id
1 'polypeptide(L)'
;TMFASRVPDYLDDDLLGTTATHAQSNFVPGHPLYRSMASLAALTRQHPALRDGAHQHRYATGAAGVYAFSRVDRGAQREYVVALNNSEQPNTAAIPTYIAQGAWAKIYGDGERFARSASDGRLTLTVPPLSAVVYTSLGRIPESKRAPSISVTGAQPSAQSRGRMHVTAQVGGSSFYEVTFQAKVGGGPWRSIGTDDTAPYQVYHDVTGLPPGQSVQYRAVVLDNDGHERSSSPRGATVPLPALTIEVPTEG
;
A
#
# COMPACT_ATOMS: atom_id res chain seq x y z
N THR A 1 -9.96 -19.40 -21.92
CA THR A 1 -8.53 -19.50 -22.29
C THR A 1 -8.27 -18.75 -23.58
N MET A 2 -7.01 -18.37 -23.86
CA MET A 2 -6.61 -17.79 -25.15
C MET A 2 -6.31 -18.84 -26.23
N PHE A 3 -6.18 -20.10 -25.84
CA PHE A 3 -6.01 -21.23 -26.76
C PHE A 3 -7.34 -21.80 -27.15
N ALA A 4 -7.43 -22.40 -28.35
CA ALA A 4 -8.58 -23.18 -28.74
C ALA A 4 -8.80 -24.33 -27.74
N SER A 5 -10.06 -24.57 -27.36
CA SER A 5 -10.41 -25.67 -26.49
C SER A 5 -10.30 -27.00 -27.24
N ARG A 6 -9.89 -28.05 -26.53
CA ARG A 6 -9.96 -29.45 -27.00
C ARG A 6 -11.14 -30.19 -26.39
N VAL A 7 -11.91 -29.54 -25.53
CA VAL A 7 -13.07 -30.09 -24.83
C VAL A 7 -14.31 -29.63 -25.58
N PRO A 8 -15.13 -30.54 -26.13
CA PRO A 8 -16.32 -30.19 -26.92
C PRO A 8 -17.29 -29.25 -26.21
N ASP A 9 -17.49 -29.45 -24.89
CA ASP A 9 -18.44 -28.67 -24.06
C ASP A 9 -18.05 -27.19 -23.90
N TYR A 10 -16.84 -26.81 -24.27
CA TYR A 10 -16.35 -25.42 -24.14
C TYR A 10 -16.14 -24.73 -25.50
N LEU A 11 -16.45 -25.41 -26.63
CA LEU A 11 -16.16 -24.85 -27.95
C LEU A 11 -17.07 -23.68 -28.33
N ASP A 12 -18.28 -23.65 -27.81
CA ASP A 12 -19.30 -22.63 -28.04
C ASP A 12 -19.41 -21.56 -26.93
N ASP A 13 -18.60 -21.68 -25.86
CA ASP A 13 -18.55 -20.67 -24.82
C ASP A 13 -18.11 -19.32 -25.37
N ASP A 14 -18.89 -18.29 -25.12
CA ASP A 14 -18.60 -16.91 -25.50
C ASP A 14 -17.44 -16.32 -24.73
N LEU A 15 -16.62 -15.52 -25.38
CA LEU A 15 -15.55 -14.75 -24.77
C LEU A 15 -16.01 -13.35 -24.43
N LEU A 16 -15.55 -12.83 -23.28
CA LEU A 16 -15.88 -11.49 -22.83
C LEU A 16 -15.41 -10.41 -23.84
N GLY A 17 -16.32 -9.52 -24.22
CA GLY A 17 -16.03 -8.37 -25.07
C GLY A 17 -15.83 -8.68 -26.56
N THR A 18 -16.26 -9.88 -27.04
CA THR A 18 -16.18 -10.30 -28.44
C THR A 18 -17.26 -11.33 -28.73
N THR A 19 -17.55 -11.60 -30.00
CA THR A 19 -18.39 -12.69 -30.47
C THR A 19 -17.60 -13.97 -30.77
N ALA A 20 -16.31 -14.00 -30.47
CA ALA A 20 -15.48 -15.19 -30.64
C ALA A 20 -15.78 -16.22 -29.56
N THR A 21 -15.58 -17.49 -29.90
CA THR A 21 -15.74 -18.62 -28.98
C THR A 21 -14.41 -19.33 -28.74
N HIS A 22 -14.39 -20.36 -27.89
CA HIS A 22 -13.23 -21.20 -27.66
C HIS A 22 -12.94 -22.21 -28.80
N ALA A 23 -13.71 -22.22 -29.88
CA ALA A 23 -13.44 -23.08 -31.05
C ALA A 23 -12.14 -22.72 -31.79
N GLN A 24 -11.62 -21.50 -31.58
CA GLN A 24 -10.42 -21.00 -32.25
C GLN A 24 -9.42 -20.39 -31.28
N SER A 25 -8.21 -20.17 -31.76
CA SER A 25 -7.19 -19.45 -30.97
C SER A 25 -7.53 -17.96 -30.90
N ASN A 26 -7.49 -17.39 -29.69
CA ASN A 26 -7.92 -16.04 -29.39
C ASN A 26 -6.75 -15.12 -29.00
N PHE A 27 -5.55 -15.35 -29.54
CA PHE A 27 -4.41 -14.43 -29.45
C PHE A 27 -4.61 -13.26 -30.42
N VAL A 28 -5.60 -12.40 -30.13
CA VAL A 28 -5.96 -11.28 -30.99
C VAL A 28 -5.48 -9.96 -30.38
N PRO A 29 -4.44 -9.30 -30.91
CA PRO A 29 -3.96 -8.01 -30.39
C PRO A 29 -5.00 -6.89 -30.42
N GLY A 30 -6.03 -7.05 -31.29
CA GLY A 30 -7.17 -6.13 -31.37
C GLY A 30 -8.21 -6.29 -30.25
N HIS A 31 -8.15 -7.36 -29.46
CA HIS A 31 -9.12 -7.60 -28.39
C HIS A 31 -9.09 -6.49 -27.33
N PRO A 32 -10.24 -5.99 -26.82
CA PRO A 32 -10.29 -4.91 -25.83
C PRO A 32 -9.45 -5.16 -24.59
N LEU A 33 -9.49 -6.36 -24.03
CA LEU A 33 -8.66 -6.74 -22.86
C LEU A 33 -7.17 -6.69 -23.17
N TYR A 34 -6.75 -7.19 -24.35
CA TYR A 34 -5.34 -7.12 -24.76
C TYR A 34 -4.87 -5.66 -24.86
N ARG A 35 -5.67 -4.79 -25.48
CA ARG A 35 -5.36 -3.36 -25.63
C ARG A 35 -5.28 -2.68 -24.25
N SER A 36 -6.20 -2.97 -23.33
CA SER A 36 -6.17 -2.44 -21.97
C SER A 36 -4.92 -2.88 -21.22
N MET A 37 -4.57 -4.18 -21.27
CA MET A 37 -3.35 -4.70 -20.65
C MET A 37 -2.09 -4.11 -21.28
N ALA A 38 -2.05 -3.98 -22.60
CA ALA A 38 -0.93 -3.38 -23.31
C ALA A 38 -0.74 -1.89 -22.97
N SER A 39 -1.84 -1.13 -22.82
CA SER A 39 -1.80 0.28 -22.40
C SER A 39 -1.29 0.44 -20.99
N LEU A 40 -1.74 -0.39 -20.05
CA LEU A 40 -1.25 -0.40 -18.66
C LEU A 40 0.23 -0.80 -18.59
N ALA A 41 0.65 -1.80 -19.37
CA ALA A 41 2.06 -2.18 -19.47
C ALA A 41 2.92 -1.07 -20.08
N ALA A 42 2.41 -0.31 -21.03
CA ALA A 42 3.10 0.86 -21.58
C ALA A 42 3.20 1.98 -20.53
N LEU A 43 2.13 2.25 -19.80
CA LEU A 43 2.08 3.24 -18.74
C LEU A 43 3.14 2.95 -17.65
N THR A 44 3.22 1.69 -17.17
CA THR A 44 4.20 1.30 -16.14
C THR A 44 5.65 1.30 -16.64
N ARG A 45 5.88 1.12 -17.94
CA ARG A 45 7.21 1.31 -18.56
C ARG A 45 7.61 2.79 -18.63
N GLN A 46 6.67 3.67 -18.96
CA GLN A 46 6.91 5.12 -19.02
C GLN A 46 7.05 5.74 -17.62
N HIS A 47 6.37 5.16 -16.63
CA HIS A 47 6.32 5.61 -15.25
C HIS A 47 6.66 4.46 -14.29
N PRO A 48 7.96 4.08 -14.17
CA PRO A 48 8.37 2.92 -13.36
C PRO A 48 7.90 2.96 -11.90
N ALA A 49 7.76 4.17 -11.34
CA ALA A 49 7.25 4.34 -9.98
C ALA A 49 5.83 3.76 -9.77
N LEU A 50 5.01 3.63 -10.82
CA LEU A 50 3.71 2.95 -10.71
C LEU A 50 3.86 1.46 -10.37
N ARG A 51 5.01 0.84 -10.69
CA ARG A 51 5.37 -0.53 -10.35
C ARG A 51 6.23 -0.60 -9.09
N ASP A 52 7.31 0.18 -9.04
CA ASP A 52 8.42 0.05 -8.08
C ASP A 52 8.40 1.12 -6.99
N GLY A 53 7.62 2.21 -7.15
CA GLY A 53 7.51 3.30 -6.18
C GLY A 53 6.90 2.84 -4.86
N ALA A 54 7.22 3.55 -3.79
CA ALA A 54 6.65 3.27 -2.48
C ALA A 54 5.13 3.45 -2.49
N HIS A 55 4.42 2.48 -1.91
CA HIS A 55 2.96 2.49 -1.86
C HIS A 55 2.46 3.23 -0.62
N GLN A 56 1.49 4.12 -0.79
CA GLN A 56 0.86 4.87 0.30
C GLN A 56 -0.66 4.83 0.15
N HIS A 57 -1.36 4.21 1.10
CA HIS A 57 -2.81 4.33 1.17
C HIS A 57 -3.22 5.80 1.37
N ARG A 58 -4.21 6.28 0.63
CA ARG A 58 -4.64 7.69 0.70
C ARG A 58 -6.11 7.87 1.06
N TYR A 59 -6.97 7.07 0.47
CA TYR A 59 -8.41 7.26 0.62
C TYR A 59 -9.17 5.98 0.32
N ALA A 60 -10.21 5.70 1.07
CA ALA A 60 -11.18 4.66 0.79
C ALA A 60 -12.57 5.09 1.26
N THR A 61 -13.60 4.76 0.51
CA THR A 61 -14.99 4.83 0.98
C THR A 61 -15.36 3.53 1.71
N GLY A 62 -16.30 3.61 2.64
CA GLY A 62 -16.85 2.43 3.32
C GLY A 62 -17.89 1.65 2.49
N ALA A 63 -18.24 2.13 1.29
CA ALA A 63 -19.19 1.54 0.35
C ALA A 63 -18.58 1.52 -1.06
N ALA A 64 -19.34 1.12 -2.08
CA ALA A 64 -18.92 1.27 -3.47
C ALA A 64 -18.56 2.74 -3.77
N GLY A 65 -17.40 2.98 -4.37
CA GLY A 65 -16.89 4.32 -4.64
C GLY A 65 -15.38 4.34 -4.86
N VAL A 66 -14.72 5.42 -4.42
CA VAL A 66 -13.30 5.63 -4.70
C VAL A 66 -12.40 4.96 -3.66
N TYR A 67 -11.43 4.20 -4.17
CA TYR A 67 -10.20 3.84 -3.48
C TYR A 67 -9.03 4.57 -4.14
N ALA A 68 -8.17 5.21 -3.35
CA ALA A 68 -7.00 5.89 -3.87
C ALA A 68 -5.74 5.60 -3.06
N PHE A 69 -4.62 5.54 -3.78
CA PHE A 69 -3.29 5.39 -3.21
C PHE A 69 -2.27 6.20 -4.01
N SER A 70 -1.17 6.54 -3.37
CA SER A 70 0.00 7.12 -4.05
C SER A 70 1.06 6.08 -4.33
N ARG A 71 1.79 6.30 -5.41
CA ARG A 71 3.11 5.72 -5.65
C ARG A 71 4.14 6.85 -5.59
N VAL A 72 5.16 6.70 -4.78
CA VAL A 72 6.20 7.71 -4.57
C VAL A 72 7.50 7.26 -5.22
N ASP A 73 7.97 8.07 -6.16
CA ASP A 73 9.32 7.94 -6.72
C ASP A 73 10.29 8.73 -5.84
N ARG A 74 11.08 8.03 -5.02
CA ARG A 74 12.08 8.65 -4.15
C ARG A 74 13.21 9.31 -4.94
N GLY A 75 13.62 8.73 -6.06
CA GLY A 75 14.71 9.27 -6.86
C GLY A 75 14.33 10.58 -7.55
N ALA A 76 13.16 10.62 -8.17
CA ALA A 76 12.63 11.82 -8.82
C ALA A 76 11.89 12.76 -7.86
N GLN A 77 11.65 12.35 -6.59
CA GLN A 77 10.86 13.11 -5.62
C GLN A 77 9.46 13.44 -6.16
N ARG A 78 8.82 12.45 -6.78
CA ARG A 78 7.55 12.64 -7.49
C ARG A 78 6.48 11.72 -6.95
N GLU A 79 5.28 12.26 -6.81
CA GLU A 79 4.12 11.52 -6.36
C GLU A 79 3.19 11.23 -7.54
N TYR A 80 2.70 10.00 -7.61
CA TYR A 80 1.65 9.54 -8.50
C TYR A 80 0.44 9.18 -7.67
N VAL A 81 -0.72 9.69 -8.04
CA VAL A 81 -2.00 9.34 -7.42
C VAL A 81 -2.77 8.43 -8.36
N VAL A 82 -3.09 7.24 -7.89
CA VAL A 82 -3.97 6.27 -8.56
C VAL A 82 -5.30 6.28 -7.83
N ALA A 83 -6.38 6.55 -8.52
CA ALA A 83 -7.74 6.51 -7.97
C ALA A 83 -8.61 5.57 -8.82
N LEU A 84 -9.26 4.62 -8.16
CA LEU A 84 -10.14 3.62 -8.75
C LEU A 84 -11.56 3.85 -8.22
N ASN A 85 -12.55 3.73 -9.07
CA ASN A 85 -13.96 3.77 -8.69
C ASN A 85 -14.63 2.44 -9.06
N ASN A 86 -15.12 1.73 -8.06
CA ASN A 86 -15.84 0.46 -8.23
C ASN A 86 -17.37 0.63 -8.20
N SER A 87 -17.87 1.86 -8.23
CA SER A 87 -19.30 2.15 -8.32
C SER A 87 -19.75 2.40 -9.75
N GLU A 88 -21.04 2.26 -10.00
CA GLU A 88 -21.69 2.56 -11.28
C GLU A 88 -21.99 4.06 -11.47
N GLN A 89 -21.62 4.90 -10.52
CA GLN A 89 -21.79 6.35 -10.57
C GLN A 89 -20.42 7.05 -10.50
N PRO A 90 -20.27 8.23 -11.13
CA PRO A 90 -19.09 9.06 -10.92
C PRO A 90 -18.94 9.42 -9.44
N ASN A 91 -17.75 9.30 -8.89
CA ASN A 91 -17.49 9.65 -7.49
C ASN A 91 -16.33 10.63 -7.37
N THR A 92 -16.50 11.62 -6.49
CA THR A 92 -15.49 12.63 -6.21
C THR A 92 -14.86 12.35 -4.85
N ALA A 93 -13.51 12.38 -4.81
CA ALA A 93 -12.75 12.21 -3.59
C ALA A 93 -11.69 13.32 -3.43
N ALA A 94 -11.52 13.81 -2.20
CA ALA A 94 -10.44 14.73 -1.83
C ALA A 94 -9.29 13.91 -1.23
N ILE A 95 -8.31 13.60 -2.06
CA ILE A 95 -7.23 12.65 -1.79
C ILE A 95 -6.04 13.40 -1.17
N PRO A 96 -5.58 13.04 0.04
CA PRO A 96 -4.38 13.63 0.63
C PRO A 96 -3.15 13.34 -0.21
N THR A 97 -2.28 14.33 -0.40
CA THR A 97 -1.01 14.20 -1.11
C THR A 97 0.11 14.89 -0.33
N TYR A 98 1.35 14.69 -0.73
CA TYR A 98 2.51 15.37 -0.13
C TYR A 98 2.75 16.79 -0.68
N ILE A 99 2.01 17.21 -1.70
CA ILE A 99 2.26 18.45 -2.42
C ILE A 99 1.07 19.39 -2.25
N ALA A 100 1.21 20.38 -1.36
CA ALA A 100 0.23 21.45 -1.21
C ALA A 100 0.33 22.45 -2.38
N GLN A 101 -0.82 22.95 -2.88
CA GLN A 101 -0.93 23.90 -3.98
C GLN A 101 -0.19 23.48 -5.27
N GLY A 102 0.06 22.17 -5.44
CA GLY A 102 0.80 21.61 -6.57
C GLY A 102 -0.07 21.42 -7.80
N ALA A 103 0.57 21.46 -8.96
CA ALA A 103 -0.06 21.11 -10.24
C ALA A 103 0.15 19.61 -10.54
N TRP A 104 -0.88 19.01 -11.12
CA TRP A 104 -0.93 17.58 -11.44
C TRP A 104 -1.37 17.39 -12.89
N ALA A 105 -0.77 16.44 -13.58
CA ALA A 105 -1.15 16.06 -14.94
C ALA A 105 -1.72 14.64 -14.95
N LYS A 106 -2.86 14.47 -15.63
CA LYS A 106 -3.42 13.14 -15.88
C LYS A 106 -2.54 12.39 -16.88
N ILE A 107 -2.22 11.14 -16.56
CA ILE A 107 -1.44 10.24 -17.41
C ILE A 107 -2.21 8.99 -17.82
N TYR A 108 -3.38 8.73 -17.19
CA TYR A 108 -4.25 7.60 -17.54
C TYR A 108 -5.70 7.88 -17.17
N GLY A 109 -6.62 7.26 -17.90
CA GLY A 109 -8.07 7.31 -17.67
C GLY A 109 -8.75 8.57 -18.17
N ASP A 110 -10.05 8.65 -17.95
CA ASP A 110 -10.88 9.80 -18.32
C ASP A 110 -11.00 10.78 -17.14
N GLY A 111 -11.04 12.06 -17.43
CA GLY A 111 -11.08 13.14 -16.43
C GLY A 111 -10.34 14.39 -16.92
N GLU A 112 -10.26 15.40 -16.07
CA GLU A 112 -9.58 16.65 -16.38
C GLU A 112 -8.08 16.41 -16.68
N ARG A 113 -7.56 17.07 -17.72
CA ARG A 113 -6.16 16.95 -18.14
C ARG A 113 -5.19 17.42 -17.06
N PHE A 114 -5.56 18.44 -16.32
CA PHE A 114 -4.78 19.00 -15.23
C PHE A 114 -5.64 19.17 -13.99
N ALA A 115 -5.05 19.01 -12.82
CA ALA A 115 -5.68 19.26 -11.54
C ALA A 115 -4.70 20.04 -10.64
N ARG A 116 -5.20 20.59 -9.54
CA ARG A 116 -4.38 21.29 -8.55
C ARG A 116 -4.77 20.84 -7.15
N SER A 117 -3.79 20.51 -6.32
CA SER A 117 -4.04 20.25 -4.91
C SER A 117 -4.29 21.57 -4.17
N ALA A 118 -5.14 21.50 -3.14
CA ALA A 118 -5.45 22.63 -2.27
C ALA A 118 -4.27 23.01 -1.34
N SER A 119 -4.44 24.05 -0.55
CA SER A 119 -3.42 24.49 0.41
C SER A 119 -3.15 23.46 1.52
N ASP A 120 -4.09 22.59 1.81
CA ASP A 120 -3.97 21.49 2.76
C ASP A 120 -3.38 20.20 2.13
N GLY A 121 -2.97 20.26 0.85
CA GLY A 121 -2.42 19.12 0.12
C GLY A 121 -3.44 18.16 -0.47
N ARG A 122 -4.75 18.43 -0.36
CA ARG A 122 -5.77 17.55 -0.94
C ARG A 122 -5.94 17.77 -2.43
N LEU A 123 -5.86 16.69 -3.19
CA LEU A 123 -6.16 16.65 -4.63
C LEU A 123 -7.58 16.12 -4.81
N THR A 124 -8.49 16.98 -5.26
CA THR A 124 -9.88 16.58 -5.53
C THR A 124 -9.99 16.06 -6.95
N LEU A 125 -10.41 14.79 -7.08
CA LEU A 125 -10.59 14.10 -8.36
C LEU A 125 -11.99 13.52 -8.46
N THR A 126 -12.63 13.68 -9.63
CA THR A 126 -13.82 12.93 -9.99
C THR A 126 -13.42 11.75 -10.85
N VAL A 127 -13.73 10.54 -10.40
CA VAL A 127 -13.40 9.28 -11.07
C VAL A 127 -14.67 8.74 -11.72
N PRO A 128 -14.70 8.50 -13.03
CA PRO A 128 -15.87 7.96 -13.73
C PRO A 128 -16.28 6.58 -13.19
N PRO A 129 -17.50 6.10 -13.52
CA PRO A 129 -17.97 4.78 -13.10
C PRO A 129 -17.03 3.66 -13.55
N LEU A 130 -16.83 2.63 -12.72
CA LEU A 130 -16.11 1.39 -13.03
C LEU A 130 -14.76 1.64 -13.73
N SER A 131 -14.04 2.66 -13.31
CA SER A 131 -12.83 3.15 -13.99
C SER A 131 -11.71 3.50 -13.05
N ALA A 132 -10.56 3.87 -13.62
CA ALA A 132 -9.40 4.36 -12.91
C ALA A 132 -8.83 5.61 -13.58
N VAL A 133 -8.28 6.51 -12.78
CA VAL A 133 -7.50 7.65 -13.25
C VAL A 133 -6.14 7.66 -12.56
N VAL A 134 -5.11 8.10 -13.28
CA VAL A 134 -3.77 8.27 -12.71
C VAL A 134 -3.27 9.68 -13.01
N TYR A 135 -2.83 10.35 -11.96
CA TYR A 135 -2.21 11.68 -12.03
C TYR A 135 -0.78 11.61 -11.53
N THR A 136 0.10 12.34 -12.17
CA THR A 136 1.47 12.58 -11.70
C THR A 136 1.62 14.03 -11.27
N SER A 137 2.33 14.26 -10.16
CA SER A 137 2.69 15.62 -9.76
C SER A 137 3.63 16.25 -10.79
N LEU A 138 3.45 17.53 -11.10
CA LEU A 138 4.39 18.30 -11.91
C LEU A 138 5.53 18.91 -11.05
N GLY A 139 5.26 19.13 -9.77
CA GLY A 139 6.24 19.52 -8.77
C GLY A 139 6.88 18.33 -8.07
N ARG A 140 7.95 18.61 -7.32
CA ARG A 140 8.61 17.64 -6.45
C ARG A 140 7.94 17.62 -5.07
N ILE A 141 7.97 16.48 -4.40
CA ILE A 141 7.63 16.37 -2.99
C ILE A 141 8.59 17.29 -2.21
N PRO A 142 8.10 18.11 -1.25
CA PRO A 142 8.96 19.00 -0.49
C PRO A 142 10.07 18.24 0.23
N GLU A 143 11.30 18.74 0.11
CA GLU A 143 12.48 18.18 0.74
C GLU A 143 12.44 18.38 2.26
N SER A 144 12.89 17.38 3.02
CA SER A 144 13.19 17.52 4.43
C SER A 144 14.64 17.96 4.61
N LYS A 145 14.92 18.74 5.65
CA LYS A 145 16.30 19.23 5.91
C LYS A 145 17.03 18.36 6.96
N ARG A 146 16.34 17.44 7.60
CA ARG A 146 16.87 16.59 8.68
C ARG A 146 15.97 15.39 8.92
N ALA A 147 16.54 14.31 9.46
CA ALA A 147 15.78 13.15 9.89
C ALA A 147 14.67 13.53 10.87
N PRO A 148 13.44 13.01 10.70
CA PRO A 148 12.34 13.25 11.62
C PRO A 148 12.60 12.64 13.00
N SER A 149 11.85 13.08 14.01
CA SER A 149 11.82 12.37 15.29
C SER A 149 11.08 11.06 15.14
N ILE A 150 11.53 10.03 15.88
CA ILE A 150 10.87 8.72 15.92
C ILE A 150 10.90 8.13 17.32
N SER A 151 9.81 7.48 17.72
CA SER A 151 9.70 6.72 18.96
C SER A 151 8.87 5.46 18.77
N VAL A 152 9.25 4.36 19.44
CA VAL A 152 8.40 3.17 19.57
C VAL A 152 7.34 3.45 20.63
N THR A 153 6.08 3.49 20.25
CA THR A 153 4.95 3.85 21.13
C THR A 153 4.29 2.64 21.77
N GLY A 154 4.38 1.46 21.15
CA GLY A 154 3.83 0.21 21.66
C GLY A 154 4.70 -1.00 21.31
N ALA A 155 4.74 -1.99 22.21
CA ALA A 155 5.31 -3.32 21.97
C ALA A 155 4.60 -4.29 22.92
N GLN A 156 3.51 -4.88 22.46
CA GLN A 156 2.61 -5.69 23.29
C GLN A 156 2.08 -6.90 22.52
N PRO A 157 1.62 -7.96 23.20
CA PRO A 157 0.96 -9.07 22.53
C PRO A 157 -0.21 -8.60 21.67
N SER A 158 -0.30 -9.13 20.46
CA SER A 158 -1.40 -8.79 19.56
C SER A 158 -2.71 -9.39 20.02
N ALA A 159 -3.76 -8.56 20.13
CA ALA A 159 -5.11 -9.04 20.42
C ALA A 159 -5.74 -9.79 19.23
N GLN A 160 -5.30 -9.49 18.00
CA GLN A 160 -5.85 -10.06 16.77
C GLN A 160 -5.11 -11.32 16.30
N SER A 161 -3.88 -11.54 16.75
CA SER A 161 -3.01 -12.58 16.20
C SER A 161 -2.19 -13.24 17.29
N ARG A 162 -2.57 -14.45 17.70
CA ARG A 162 -1.82 -15.20 18.72
C ARG A 162 -0.36 -15.44 18.28
N GLY A 163 0.56 -15.42 19.23
CA GLY A 163 1.99 -15.62 18.99
C GLY A 163 2.69 -14.46 18.29
N ARG A 164 2.06 -13.29 18.21
CA ARG A 164 2.67 -12.08 17.63
C ARG A 164 2.71 -10.93 18.61
N MET A 165 3.77 -10.14 18.52
CA MET A 165 3.89 -8.85 19.19
C MET A 165 3.51 -7.75 18.22
N HIS A 166 2.53 -6.91 18.60
CA HIS A 166 2.18 -5.70 17.87
C HIS A 166 3.12 -4.58 18.30
N VAL A 167 3.91 -4.09 17.36
CA VAL A 167 4.90 -3.03 17.58
C VAL A 167 4.50 -1.81 16.78
N THR A 168 4.37 -0.67 17.45
CA THR A 168 3.94 0.58 16.85
C THR A 168 4.97 1.68 17.04
N ALA A 169 5.03 2.61 16.08
CA ALA A 169 5.92 3.77 16.17
C ALA A 169 5.20 5.06 15.76
N GLN A 170 5.68 6.17 16.27
CA GLN A 170 5.27 7.51 15.88
C GLN A 170 6.43 8.27 15.29
N VAL A 171 6.21 8.90 14.15
CA VAL A 171 7.16 9.76 13.45
C VAL A 171 6.64 11.20 13.46
N GLY A 172 7.51 12.15 13.76
CA GLY A 172 7.17 13.59 13.68
C GLY A 172 7.37 14.13 12.28
N GLY A 173 6.46 15.02 11.85
CA GLY A 173 6.52 15.64 10.53
C GLY A 173 5.40 15.18 9.61
N SER A 174 5.44 15.65 8.36
CA SER A 174 4.34 15.48 7.38
C SER A 174 4.84 15.11 5.98
N SER A 175 5.99 14.46 5.88
CA SER A 175 6.52 13.98 4.60
C SER A 175 6.32 12.46 4.46
N PHE A 176 6.83 11.90 3.37
CA PHE A 176 6.90 10.46 3.18
C PHE A 176 8.01 9.87 4.06
N TYR A 177 7.67 8.87 4.85
CA TYR A 177 8.59 8.15 5.71
C TYR A 177 8.46 6.65 5.51
N GLU A 178 9.60 5.96 5.56
CA GLU A 178 9.67 4.50 5.66
C GLU A 178 10.21 4.15 7.05
N VAL A 179 9.49 3.33 7.78
CA VAL A 179 9.83 2.94 9.14
C VAL A 179 10.17 1.46 9.18
N THR A 180 11.44 1.14 9.35
CA THR A 180 11.91 -0.24 9.55
C THR A 180 11.94 -0.56 11.04
N PHE A 181 11.18 -1.56 11.45
CA PHE A 181 11.16 -2.07 12.80
C PHE A 181 12.23 -3.16 12.97
N GLN A 182 12.90 -3.12 14.12
CA GLN A 182 13.93 -4.07 14.46
C GLN A 182 13.69 -4.63 15.85
N ALA A 183 13.97 -5.93 16.01
CA ALA A 183 13.94 -6.62 17.28
C ALA A 183 15.34 -7.13 17.68
N LYS A 184 15.62 -7.13 19.00
CA LYS A 184 16.79 -7.72 19.60
C LYS A 184 16.31 -8.68 20.70
N VAL A 185 16.54 -9.96 20.50
CA VAL A 185 16.17 -11.03 21.44
C VAL A 185 17.32 -11.28 22.39
N GLY A 186 17.10 -11.12 23.69
CA GLY A 186 18.15 -11.25 24.70
C GLY A 186 19.35 -10.37 24.39
N GLY A 187 20.57 -10.94 24.45
CA GLY A 187 21.82 -10.26 24.11
C GLY A 187 22.20 -10.30 22.62
N GLY A 188 21.33 -10.80 21.72
CA GLY A 188 21.63 -10.98 20.30
C GLY A 188 21.70 -9.67 19.51
N PRO A 189 21.93 -9.74 18.18
CA PRO A 189 21.97 -8.58 17.31
C PRO A 189 20.58 -8.02 17.02
N TRP A 190 20.51 -6.77 16.57
CA TRP A 190 19.32 -6.19 15.97
C TRP A 190 19.00 -6.86 14.63
N ARG A 191 17.76 -7.30 14.44
CA ARG A 191 17.26 -7.90 13.21
C ARG A 191 16.01 -7.15 12.75
N SER A 192 15.90 -6.88 11.46
CA SER A 192 14.66 -6.32 10.89
C SER A 192 13.53 -7.34 11.01
N ILE A 193 12.36 -6.85 11.43
CA ILE A 193 11.12 -7.62 11.60
C ILE A 193 9.99 -7.14 10.69
N GLY A 194 10.22 -6.07 9.96
CA GLY A 194 9.30 -5.52 8.97
C GLY A 194 9.53 -4.04 8.74
N THR A 195 8.96 -3.55 7.66
CA THR A 195 8.97 -2.15 7.26
C THR A 195 7.55 -1.70 6.96
N ASP A 196 7.20 -0.49 7.39
CA ASP A 196 5.92 0.13 7.11
C ASP A 196 6.14 1.57 6.61
N ASP A 197 5.50 1.91 5.51
CA ASP A 197 5.59 3.23 4.87
C ASP A 197 4.29 4.03 4.96
N THR A 198 3.29 3.51 5.71
CA THR A 198 1.97 4.12 5.86
C THR A 198 1.63 4.34 7.33
N ALA A 199 1.39 5.59 7.73
CA ALA A 199 0.94 5.88 9.09
C ALA A 199 -0.51 5.35 9.34
N PRO A 200 -0.81 4.80 10.53
CA PRO A 200 0.05 4.63 11.71
C PRO A 200 1.04 3.48 11.56
N TYR A 201 2.34 3.78 11.74
CA TYR A 201 3.42 2.82 11.51
C TYR A 201 3.37 1.67 12.50
N GLN A 202 3.33 0.43 12.01
CA GLN A 202 3.19 -0.77 12.82
C GLN A 202 3.66 -2.03 12.11
N VAL A 203 4.09 -3.01 12.89
CA VAL A 203 4.40 -4.36 12.41
C VAL A 203 3.97 -5.41 13.42
N TYR A 204 3.85 -6.65 12.97
CA TYR A 204 3.54 -7.80 13.80
C TYR A 204 4.73 -8.76 13.80
N HIS A 205 5.50 -8.77 14.90
CA HIS A 205 6.65 -9.67 15.07
C HIS A 205 6.18 -11.05 15.53
N ASP A 206 6.48 -12.08 14.76
CA ASP A 206 6.20 -13.47 15.13
C ASP A 206 7.18 -13.92 16.22
N VAL A 207 6.65 -14.25 17.39
CA VAL A 207 7.41 -14.69 18.55
C VAL A 207 7.12 -16.14 18.96
N THR A 208 6.40 -16.91 18.11
CA THR A 208 6.02 -18.30 18.40
C THR A 208 7.21 -19.22 18.59
N GLY A 209 8.34 -18.93 17.94
CA GLY A 209 9.60 -19.67 18.10
C GLY A 209 10.48 -19.23 19.25
N LEU A 210 10.05 -18.23 20.06
CA LEU A 210 10.82 -17.73 21.20
C LEU A 210 10.31 -18.32 22.52
N PRO A 211 11.20 -18.59 23.49
CA PRO A 211 10.78 -19.05 24.81
C PRO A 211 9.84 -18.07 25.48
N PRO A 212 8.76 -18.54 26.14
CA PRO A 212 7.90 -17.70 26.97
C PRO A 212 8.72 -16.99 28.05
N GLY A 213 8.41 -15.72 28.31
CA GLY A 213 9.17 -14.90 29.26
C GLY A 213 10.49 -14.33 28.72
N GLN A 214 10.88 -14.67 27.49
CA GLN A 214 12.09 -14.13 26.86
C GLN A 214 11.99 -12.61 26.72
N SER A 215 13.04 -11.91 27.14
CA SER A 215 13.15 -10.45 26.92
C SER A 215 13.45 -10.13 25.48
N VAL A 216 12.70 -9.16 24.91
CA VAL A 216 12.89 -8.63 23.56
C VAL A 216 12.93 -7.11 23.65
N GLN A 217 13.86 -6.51 22.96
CA GLN A 217 13.90 -5.06 22.74
C GLN A 217 13.49 -4.72 21.32
N TYR A 218 12.72 -3.67 21.15
CA TYR A 218 12.26 -3.15 19.86
C TYR A 218 12.79 -1.75 19.65
N ARG A 219 13.21 -1.44 18.43
CA ARG A 219 13.46 -0.08 17.97
C ARG A 219 12.89 0.10 16.57
N ALA A 220 12.66 1.35 16.21
CA ALA A 220 12.25 1.73 14.87
C ALA A 220 13.30 2.66 14.26
N VAL A 221 13.57 2.48 12.98
CA VAL A 221 14.49 3.29 12.17
C VAL A 221 13.65 3.96 11.10
N VAL A 222 13.58 5.29 11.12
CA VAL A 222 12.90 6.05 10.07
C VAL A 222 13.90 6.51 9.02
N LEU A 223 13.51 6.34 7.76
CA LEU A 223 14.15 6.91 6.61
C LEU A 223 13.18 7.92 5.98
N ASP A 224 13.61 9.16 5.82
CA ASP A 224 12.80 10.19 5.18
C ASP A 224 12.95 10.18 3.65
N ASN A 225 12.22 11.08 3.00
CA ASN A 225 12.18 11.22 1.57
C ASN A 225 13.54 11.63 0.94
N ASP A 226 14.41 12.29 1.70
CA ASP A 226 15.71 12.80 1.24
C ASP A 226 16.90 11.94 1.69
N GLY A 227 16.62 10.80 2.32
CA GLY A 227 17.64 9.83 2.74
C GLY A 227 18.21 10.08 4.13
N HIS A 228 17.62 10.97 4.94
CA HIS A 228 18.03 11.13 6.32
C HIS A 228 17.47 10.01 7.19
N GLU A 229 18.32 9.41 8.01
CA GLU A 229 17.97 8.28 8.87
C GLU A 229 18.03 8.66 10.35
N ARG A 230 17.12 8.11 11.15
CA ARG A 230 17.15 8.18 12.61
C ARG A 230 16.59 6.92 13.23
N SER A 231 17.26 6.44 14.29
CA SER A 231 16.78 5.34 15.13
C SER A 231 16.10 5.89 16.38
N SER A 232 15.04 5.22 16.82
CA SER A 232 14.42 5.45 18.13
C SER A 232 15.26 4.88 19.26
N SER A 233 15.01 5.31 20.49
CA SER A 233 15.40 4.58 21.70
C SER A 233 14.75 3.19 21.69
N PRO A 234 15.45 2.16 22.24
CA PRO A 234 14.85 0.84 22.40
C PRO A 234 13.69 0.83 23.41
N ARG A 235 12.66 0.01 23.13
CA ARG A 235 11.57 -0.31 24.05
C ARG A 235 11.58 -1.78 24.39
N GLY A 236 11.65 -2.12 25.68
CA GLY A 236 11.61 -3.49 26.17
C GLY A 236 10.20 -4.07 26.15
N ALA A 237 10.11 -5.38 25.89
CA ALA A 237 8.90 -6.18 26.04
C ALA A 237 9.30 -7.62 26.39
N THR A 238 8.32 -8.44 26.80
CA THR A 238 8.52 -9.85 27.14
C THR A 238 7.61 -10.71 26.28
N VAL A 239 8.13 -11.82 25.78
CA VAL A 239 7.34 -12.82 25.07
C VAL A 239 6.22 -13.32 26.00
N PRO A 240 4.95 -13.29 25.58
CA PRO A 240 3.84 -13.68 26.44
C PRO A 240 3.94 -15.14 26.88
N LEU A 241 3.50 -15.41 28.10
CA LEU A 241 3.31 -16.78 28.57
C LEU A 241 2.13 -17.40 27.83
N PRO A 242 2.14 -18.73 27.58
CA PRO A 242 0.97 -19.41 27.04
C PRO A 242 -0.22 -19.23 27.99
N ALA A 243 -1.35 -18.78 27.46
CA ALA A 243 -2.60 -18.80 28.23
C ALA A 243 -3.09 -20.25 28.33
N LEU A 244 -3.11 -20.83 29.53
CA LEU A 244 -3.77 -22.10 29.79
C LEU A 244 -5.26 -21.82 30.02
N THR A 245 -6.13 -22.21 29.11
CA THR A 245 -7.56 -22.23 29.32
C THR A 245 -7.93 -23.66 29.76
N ILE A 246 -8.31 -23.83 31.00
CA ILE A 246 -8.89 -25.09 31.50
C ILE A 246 -10.38 -24.96 31.27
N GLU A 247 -10.93 -25.69 30.30
CA GLU A 247 -12.37 -25.88 30.20
C GLU A 247 -12.76 -26.96 31.21
N VAL A 248 -13.47 -26.57 32.25
CA VAL A 248 -14.09 -27.51 33.19
C VAL A 248 -15.39 -27.98 32.52
N PRO A 249 -15.57 -29.26 32.26
CA PRO A 249 -16.82 -29.79 31.73
C PRO A 249 -17.93 -29.45 32.73
N THR A 250 -18.94 -28.69 32.30
CA THR A 250 -20.19 -28.61 33.08
C THR A 250 -20.90 -29.96 33.01
N GLU A 251 -20.91 -30.68 34.11
CA GLU A 251 -21.79 -31.85 34.22
C GLU A 251 -23.24 -31.39 34.00
N GLY A 252 -23.91 -31.99 32.99
CA GLY A 252 -25.33 -31.84 32.71
C GLY A 252 -26.19 -32.71 33.59
#